data_792906d804dde3adf367e88534280747
#
_entry.id   792906d804dde3adf367e88534280747
#
_cell.length_a   1.000
_cell.length_b   1.000
_cell.length_c   1.000
_cell.angle_alpha   90.00
_cell.angle_beta   90.00
_cell.angle_gamma   90.00
#
_symmetry.space_group_name_H-M   'P 1'
#
loop_
_entity.id
_entity.type
_entity.pdbx_description
1 polymer ?
#
loop_
_entity_poly.entity_id
_entity_poly.type
_entity_poly.pdbx_seq_one_letter_code
_entity_poly.pdbx_strand_id
1 'polypeptide(L)'
;MDIWDNYAFPIQRADSIRYFVLHHYGGIYLDMDTWCNNTLPIHKIDSDTGAHSALFKSTVPTGITNDFMVSSARHPAYAAAIAKLPLFNAITHFWAPWQPYTAIMISAGPMFLTLVVKDYLMEQPSLPSLAVGVINATSLAPYITDLESSSWHHADAKALMWIGHRPWTWYSMGAIGVVAGFYIFNYVLMTLYNLFHGVLSGTYSIKLAKVA
;
A
#
# COMPACT_ATOMS: atom_id res chain seq x y z
N MET A 1 11.63 -16.64 7.63
CA MET A 1 10.65 -17.45 6.90
C MET A 1 9.24 -17.34 7.43
N ASP A 2 9.06 -16.98 8.68
CA ASP A 2 7.75 -16.97 9.34
C ASP A 2 6.69 -16.04 8.71
N ILE A 3 7.12 -14.97 8.03
CA ILE A 3 6.19 -14.05 7.36
C ILE A 3 5.54 -14.69 6.12
N TRP A 4 6.28 -15.51 5.38
CA TRP A 4 5.82 -16.15 4.16
C TRP A 4 4.63 -17.07 4.40
N ASP A 5 4.68 -17.82 5.50
CA ASP A 5 3.63 -18.74 5.88
C ASP A 5 2.41 -18.02 6.49
N ASN A 6 2.62 -16.83 7.03
CA ASN A 6 1.60 -16.01 7.67
C ASN A 6 0.82 -15.07 6.72
N TYR A 7 1.14 -15.05 5.43
CA TYR A 7 0.35 -14.29 4.48
C TYR A 7 -1.04 -14.89 4.28
N ALA A 8 -2.07 -14.05 4.36
CA ALA A 8 -3.46 -14.46 4.19
C ALA A 8 -3.80 -14.91 2.76
N PHE A 9 -3.12 -14.33 1.77
CA PHE A 9 -3.40 -14.56 0.35
C PHE A 9 -2.15 -14.96 -0.43
N PRO A 10 -2.26 -15.91 -1.39
CA PRO A 10 -1.13 -16.34 -2.23
C PRO A 10 -0.47 -15.19 -3.00
N ILE A 11 -1.26 -14.20 -3.44
CA ILE A 11 -0.76 -13.04 -4.18
C ILE A 11 0.23 -12.20 -3.36
N GLN A 12 0.05 -12.11 -2.03
CA GLN A 12 1.01 -11.41 -1.15
C GLN A 12 2.38 -12.09 -1.17
N ARG A 13 2.41 -13.42 -1.32
CA ARG A 13 3.66 -14.18 -1.49
C ARG A 13 4.30 -13.87 -2.84
N ALA A 14 3.51 -13.84 -3.91
CA ALA A 14 3.99 -13.48 -5.25
C ALA A 14 4.51 -12.03 -5.29
N ASP A 15 3.84 -11.09 -4.62
CA ASP A 15 4.29 -9.71 -4.52
C ASP A 15 5.57 -9.55 -3.70
N SER A 16 5.70 -10.27 -2.59
CA SER A 16 6.87 -10.16 -1.74
C SER A 16 8.12 -10.80 -2.35
N ILE A 17 8.00 -11.97 -3.04
CA ILE A 17 9.17 -12.68 -3.58
C ILE A 17 9.94 -11.84 -4.60
N ARG A 18 9.25 -11.00 -5.39
CA ARG A 18 9.90 -10.14 -6.39
C ARG A 18 10.90 -9.16 -5.77
N TYR A 19 10.66 -8.70 -4.55
CA TYR A 19 11.59 -7.83 -3.80
C TYR A 19 12.85 -8.58 -3.37
N PHE A 20 12.70 -9.82 -2.91
CA PHE A 20 13.84 -10.67 -2.54
C PHE A 20 14.70 -11.01 -3.77
N VAL A 21 14.06 -11.38 -4.87
CA VAL A 21 14.76 -11.74 -6.12
C VAL A 21 15.55 -10.54 -6.65
N LEU A 22 14.90 -9.36 -6.76
CA LEU A 22 15.54 -8.14 -7.23
C LEU A 22 16.64 -7.66 -6.28
N HIS A 23 16.45 -7.80 -4.97
CA HIS A 23 17.51 -7.48 -4.02
C HIS A 23 18.72 -8.42 -4.16
N HIS A 24 18.49 -9.72 -4.35
CA HIS A 24 19.55 -10.69 -4.40
C HIS A 24 20.33 -10.68 -5.72
N TYR A 25 19.61 -10.72 -6.83
CA TYR A 25 20.20 -10.87 -8.17
C TYR A 25 20.27 -9.55 -8.95
N GLY A 26 19.45 -8.56 -8.62
CA GLY A 26 19.18 -7.43 -9.51
C GLY A 26 18.42 -7.85 -10.76
N GLY A 27 18.49 -7.03 -11.81
CA GLY A 27 17.88 -7.31 -13.10
C GLY A 27 16.53 -6.64 -13.28
N ILE A 28 15.69 -7.20 -14.15
CA ILE A 28 14.39 -6.68 -14.55
C ILE A 28 13.33 -7.68 -14.13
N TYR A 29 12.32 -7.20 -13.42
CA TYR A 29 11.10 -7.94 -13.11
C TYR A 29 9.94 -7.43 -13.97
N LEU A 30 9.19 -8.36 -14.53
CA LEU A 30 7.95 -8.12 -15.27
C LEU A 30 6.90 -9.12 -14.78
N ASP A 31 5.65 -8.67 -14.62
CA ASP A 31 4.53 -9.58 -14.39
C ASP A 31 4.27 -10.44 -15.63
N MET A 32 3.77 -11.67 -15.44
CA MET A 32 3.58 -12.65 -16.52
C MET A 32 2.48 -12.28 -17.51
N ASP A 33 1.64 -11.32 -17.17
CA ASP A 33 0.61 -10.76 -18.06
C ASP A 33 1.11 -9.53 -18.83
N THR A 34 2.42 -9.36 -18.94
CA THR A 34 3.06 -8.32 -19.72
C THR A 34 3.51 -8.86 -21.08
N TRP A 35 3.11 -8.20 -22.14
CA TRP A 35 3.55 -8.51 -23.51
C TRP A 35 4.65 -7.57 -23.97
N CYS A 36 5.74 -8.13 -24.48
CA CYS A 36 6.85 -7.34 -25.03
C CYS A 36 6.59 -7.01 -26.50
N ASN A 37 6.38 -5.72 -26.79
CA ASN A 37 6.15 -5.23 -28.17
C ASN A 37 7.46 -5.02 -28.91
N ASN A 38 8.48 -4.49 -28.23
CA ASN A 38 9.79 -4.19 -28.78
C ASN A 38 10.89 -4.47 -27.77
N THR A 39 12.14 -4.49 -28.23
CA THR A 39 13.30 -4.65 -27.37
C THR A 39 13.41 -3.48 -26.41
N LEU A 40 13.41 -3.78 -25.12
CA LEU A 40 13.66 -2.78 -24.07
C LEU A 40 15.05 -2.18 -24.24
N PRO A 41 15.22 -0.84 -24.20
CA PRO A 41 16.50 -0.19 -24.33
C PRO A 41 17.32 -0.28 -23.03
N ILE A 42 17.70 -1.49 -22.65
CA ILE A 42 18.38 -1.81 -21.38
C ILE A 42 19.66 -0.96 -21.24
N HIS A 43 20.40 -0.75 -22.33
CA HIS A 43 21.59 0.09 -22.34
C HIS A 43 21.37 1.55 -21.93
N LYS A 44 20.16 2.09 -22.14
CA LYS A 44 19.80 3.43 -21.66
C LYS A 44 19.45 3.44 -20.17
N ILE A 45 18.97 2.31 -19.65
CA ILE A 45 18.65 2.15 -18.24
C ILE A 45 19.94 1.98 -17.42
N ASP A 46 20.95 1.33 -18.00
CA ASP A 46 22.21 0.99 -17.33
C ASP A 46 23.26 2.12 -17.39
N SER A 47 23.21 2.97 -18.42
CA SER A 47 24.26 3.97 -18.69
C SER A 47 24.20 5.22 -17.80
N ASP A 48 23.05 5.57 -17.26
CA ASP A 48 22.86 6.81 -16.50
C ASP A 48 23.02 6.66 -14.98
N THR A 49 23.23 5.43 -14.52
CA THR A 49 23.17 5.14 -13.09
C THR A 49 24.47 4.53 -12.63
N GLY A 50 25.13 5.19 -11.67
CA GLY A 50 26.29 4.66 -10.98
C GLY A 50 26.04 3.26 -10.37
N ALA A 51 26.96 2.77 -9.52
CA ALA A 51 27.00 1.40 -9.02
C ALA A 51 25.70 0.80 -8.45
N HIS A 52 24.68 1.63 -8.16
CA HIS A 52 23.39 1.19 -7.64
C HIS A 52 22.24 1.99 -8.27
N SER A 53 21.31 1.30 -8.93
CA SER A 53 20.12 1.88 -9.51
C SER A 53 18.88 1.04 -9.27
N ALA A 54 17.75 1.72 -9.04
CA ALA A 54 16.43 1.12 -9.05
C ALA A 54 15.48 1.97 -9.88
N LEU A 55 14.69 1.33 -10.73
CA LEU A 55 13.71 2.00 -11.59
C LEU A 55 12.35 1.35 -11.39
N PHE A 56 11.33 2.20 -11.21
CA PHE A 56 9.95 1.79 -11.00
C PHE A 56 9.03 2.42 -12.03
N LYS A 57 7.96 1.73 -12.41
CA LYS A 57 6.90 2.28 -13.26
C LYS A 57 5.94 3.11 -12.42
N SER A 58 5.58 4.31 -12.90
CA SER A 58 4.54 5.13 -12.26
C SER A 58 3.14 4.53 -12.44
N THR A 59 2.26 4.78 -11.48
CA THR A 59 0.84 4.41 -11.55
C THR A 59 -0.08 5.62 -11.37
N VAL A 60 -1.32 5.48 -11.79
CA VAL A 60 -2.36 6.50 -11.67
C VAL A 60 -3.22 6.21 -10.44
N PRO A 61 -3.61 7.21 -9.63
CA PRO A 61 -3.37 8.65 -9.79
C PRO A 61 -1.98 9.10 -9.33
N THR A 62 -1.33 8.39 -8.43
CA THR A 62 0.01 8.69 -7.91
C THR A 62 0.66 7.42 -7.35
N GLY A 63 1.99 7.37 -7.38
CA GLY A 63 2.77 6.27 -6.82
C GLY A 63 3.49 5.46 -7.88
N ILE A 64 3.98 4.31 -7.45
CA ILE A 64 4.68 3.33 -8.30
C ILE A 64 3.99 1.99 -8.23
N THR A 65 4.11 1.21 -9.29
CA THR A 65 3.59 -0.15 -9.36
C THR A 65 4.72 -1.16 -9.21
N ASN A 66 4.39 -2.40 -8.90
CA ASN A 66 5.32 -3.51 -8.73
C ASN A 66 5.28 -4.54 -9.86
N ASP A 67 4.60 -4.22 -10.97
CA ASP A 67 4.49 -5.03 -12.18
C ASP A 67 5.70 -4.90 -13.12
N PHE A 68 6.38 -3.73 -13.08
CA PHE A 68 7.63 -3.45 -13.78
C PHE A 68 8.63 -2.82 -12.82
N MET A 69 9.74 -3.48 -12.62
CA MET A 69 10.80 -3.00 -11.74
C MET A 69 12.18 -3.37 -12.31
N VAL A 70 13.13 -2.47 -12.19
CA VAL A 70 14.54 -2.73 -12.50
C VAL A 70 15.38 -2.44 -11.27
N SER A 71 16.39 -3.22 -11.01
CA SER A 71 17.28 -3.03 -9.87
C SER A 71 18.70 -3.52 -10.15
N SER A 72 19.68 -2.80 -9.66
CA SER A 72 21.00 -3.38 -9.39
C SER A 72 20.91 -4.33 -8.19
N ALA A 73 21.77 -5.35 -8.17
CA ALA A 73 21.83 -6.27 -7.03
C ALA A 73 22.12 -5.52 -5.72
N ARG A 74 21.47 -5.94 -4.64
CA ARG A 74 21.62 -5.39 -3.27
C ARG A 74 21.25 -3.91 -3.14
N HIS A 75 20.38 -3.42 -3.99
CA HIS A 75 19.92 -2.04 -3.87
C HIS A 75 19.19 -1.80 -2.54
N PRO A 76 19.55 -0.73 -1.78
CA PRO A 76 19.04 -0.52 -0.41
C PRO A 76 17.53 -0.28 -0.33
N ALA A 77 16.89 0.27 -1.37
CA ALA A 77 15.43 0.44 -1.40
C ALA A 77 14.70 -0.91 -1.28
N TYR A 78 15.23 -1.98 -1.90
CA TYR A 78 14.66 -3.32 -1.77
C TYR A 78 14.99 -3.97 -0.42
N ALA A 79 16.17 -3.67 0.16
CA ALA A 79 16.47 -4.07 1.53
C ALA A 79 15.48 -3.44 2.52
N ALA A 80 15.16 -2.14 2.35
CA ALA A 80 14.15 -1.45 3.14
C ALA A 80 12.75 -2.06 2.94
N ALA A 81 12.39 -2.42 1.69
CA ALA A 81 11.13 -3.10 1.42
C ALA A 81 11.05 -4.43 2.17
N ILE A 82 12.05 -5.29 2.03
CA ILE A 82 12.10 -6.59 2.72
C ILE A 82 11.98 -6.43 4.24
N ALA A 83 12.70 -5.47 4.81
CA ALA A 83 12.68 -5.21 6.26
C ALA A 83 11.30 -4.75 6.78
N LYS A 84 10.52 -4.04 5.96
CA LYS A 84 9.20 -3.52 6.33
C LYS A 84 8.04 -4.50 6.07
N LEU A 85 8.22 -5.55 5.28
CA LEU A 85 7.17 -6.56 5.01
C LEU A 85 6.49 -7.11 6.28
N PRO A 86 7.23 -7.49 7.36
CA PRO A 86 6.59 -8.02 8.56
C PRO A 86 5.64 -7.04 9.23
N LEU A 87 6.04 -5.77 9.30
CA LEU A 87 5.22 -4.71 9.89
C LEU A 87 3.92 -4.50 9.11
N PHE A 88 4.01 -4.36 7.80
CA PHE A 88 2.85 -4.11 6.95
C PHE A 88 1.90 -5.32 6.88
N ASN A 89 2.43 -6.53 6.91
CA ASN A 89 1.61 -7.73 7.05
C ASN A 89 0.87 -7.75 8.40
N ALA A 90 1.55 -7.44 9.51
CA ALA A 90 0.92 -7.41 10.83
C ALA A 90 -0.22 -6.38 10.91
N ILE A 91 -0.04 -5.20 10.32
CA ILE A 91 -1.06 -4.13 10.28
C ILE A 91 -2.29 -4.57 9.48
N THR A 92 -2.10 -5.29 8.38
CA THR A 92 -3.20 -5.66 7.47
C THR A 92 -3.87 -6.97 7.83
N HIS A 93 -3.19 -7.89 8.50
CA HIS A 93 -3.62 -9.27 8.74
C HIS A 93 -5.00 -9.35 9.41
N PHE A 94 -5.27 -8.48 10.39
CA PHE A 94 -6.51 -8.50 11.17
C PHE A 94 -7.77 -8.25 10.33
N TRP A 95 -7.70 -7.29 9.39
CA TRP A 95 -8.86 -6.88 8.57
C TRP A 95 -8.81 -7.39 7.13
N ALA A 96 -7.75 -8.09 6.76
CA ALA A 96 -7.58 -8.67 5.42
C ALA A 96 -8.78 -9.52 4.93
N PRO A 97 -9.47 -10.32 5.78
CA PRO A 97 -10.63 -11.09 5.33
C PRO A 97 -11.82 -10.23 4.88
N TRP A 98 -11.95 -9.01 5.43
CA TRP A 98 -13.08 -8.12 5.09
C TRP A 98 -12.79 -7.22 3.88
N GLN A 99 -11.53 -6.89 3.66
CA GLN A 99 -11.10 -6.02 2.56
C GLN A 99 -9.81 -6.57 1.92
N PRO A 100 -9.91 -7.70 1.19
CA PRO A 100 -8.75 -8.40 0.63
C PRO A 100 -7.91 -7.53 -0.29
N TYR A 101 -8.54 -6.81 -1.22
CA TYR A 101 -7.84 -5.98 -2.20
C TYR A 101 -6.93 -4.95 -1.53
N THR A 102 -7.48 -4.15 -0.62
CA THR A 102 -6.71 -3.11 0.07
C THR A 102 -5.63 -3.72 0.97
N ALA A 103 -5.90 -4.86 1.61
CA ALA A 103 -4.91 -5.56 2.41
C ALA A 103 -3.72 -6.03 1.58
N ILE A 104 -3.94 -6.58 0.40
CA ILE A 104 -2.89 -6.99 -0.56
C ILE A 104 -2.07 -5.77 -0.99
N MET A 105 -2.75 -4.69 -1.42
CA MET A 105 -2.11 -3.46 -1.88
C MET A 105 -1.16 -2.86 -0.84
N ILE A 106 -1.54 -2.90 0.44
CA ILE A 106 -0.78 -2.29 1.55
C ILE A 106 0.27 -3.25 2.12
N SER A 107 0.04 -4.55 2.14
CA SER A 107 0.94 -5.50 2.79
C SER A 107 2.21 -5.84 2.01
N ALA A 108 2.09 -5.96 0.67
CA ALA A 108 3.17 -6.36 -0.22
C ALA A 108 3.03 -5.79 -1.64
N GLY A 109 1.88 -5.22 -2.00
CA GLY A 109 1.55 -4.75 -3.34
C GLY A 109 2.09 -3.35 -3.67
N PRO A 110 1.55 -2.71 -4.73
CA PRO A 110 2.03 -1.42 -5.23
C PRO A 110 2.00 -0.29 -4.20
N MET A 111 0.97 -0.24 -3.34
CA MET A 111 0.89 0.81 -2.33
C MET A 111 1.94 0.64 -1.23
N PHE A 112 2.20 -0.61 -0.80
CA PHE A 112 3.32 -0.93 0.08
C PHE A 112 4.63 -0.40 -0.51
N LEU A 113 4.93 -0.77 -1.75
CA LEU A 113 6.17 -0.37 -2.42
C LEU A 113 6.29 1.16 -2.51
N THR A 114 5.21 1.85 -2.87
CA THR A 114 5.16 3.31 -2.93
C THR A 114 5.52 3.95 -1.58
N LEU A 115 4.92 3.46 -0.49
CA LEU A 115 5.18 3.99 0.85
C LEU A 115 6.62 3.74 1.28
N VAL A 116 7.14 2.55 1.06
CA VAL A 116 8.51 2.19 1.46
C VAL A 116 9.55 2.97 0.68
N VAL A 117 9.39 3.09 -0.65
CA VAL A 117 10.32 3.86 -1.48
C VAL A 117 10.27 5.34 -1.14
N LYS A 118 9.08 5.88 -0.86
CA LYS A 118 8.94 7.26 -0.37
C LYS A 118 9.70 7.46 0.93
N ASP A 119 9.48 6.60 1.93
CA ASP A 119 10.16 6.69 3.23
C ASP A 119 11.68 6.58 3.05
N TYR A 120 12.13 5.64 2.24
CA TYR A 120 13.56 5.47 1.91
C TYR A 120 14.16 6.76 1.34
N LEU A 121 13.48 7.42 0.41
CA LEU A 121 13.95 8.67 -0.18
C LEU A 121 13.93 9.84 0.81
N MET A 122 13.00 9.86 1.76
CA MET A 122 12.90 10.89 2.79
C MET A 122 13.96 10.73 3.89
N GLU A 123 14.32 9.51 4.23
CA GLU A 123 15.33 9.19 5.25
C GLU A 123 16.77 9.43 4.76
N GLN A 124 16.99 9.49 3.45
CA GLN A 124 18.32 9.53 2.83
C GLN A 124 18.56 10.78 1.93
N PRO A 125 18.21 12.01 2.37
CA PRO A 125 18.26 13.19 1.50
C PRO A 125 19.69 13.63 1.10
N SER A 126 20.72 13.10 1.75
CA SER A 126 22.11 13.57 1.60
C SER A 126 23.06 12.54 0.95
N LEU A 127 22.62 11.33 0.64
CA LEU A 127 23.46 10.36 -0.04
C LEU A 127 23.52 10.70 -1.53
N PRO A 128 24.76 10.76 -2.12
CA PRO A 128 24.88 10.84 -3.55
C PRO A 128 24.21 9.61 -4.15
N SER A 129 23.05 9.84 -4.69
CA SER A 129 22.27 9.01 -5.59
C SER A 129 22.59 7.51 -5.59
N LEU A 130 22.06 6.78 -4.62
CA LEU A 130 21.54 5.47 -4.94
C LEU A 130 20.31 5.77 -5.80
N ALA A 131 20.50 5.85 -7.11
CA ALA A 131 19.54 6.45 -8.01
C ALA A 131 18.24 5.65 -8.02
N VAL A 132 17.20 6.22 -7.45
CA VAL A 132 15.84 5.72 -7.62
C VAL A 132 15.19 6.57 -8.70
N GLY A 133 14.88 5.95 -9.84
CA GLY A 133 14.17 6.56 -10.94
C GLY A 133 12.71 6.09 -11.00
N VAL A 134 11.85 6.94 -11.54
CA VAL A 134 10.46 6.58 -11.87
C VAL A 134 10.25 6.83 -13.35
N ILE A 135 9.88 5.78 -14.08
CA ILE A 135 9.54 5.87 -15.50
C ILE A 135 8.03 6.00 -15.66
N ASN A 136 7.61 6.90 -16.53
CA ASN A 136 6.20 7.05 -16.83
C ASN A 136 5.68 5.83 -17.62
N ALA A 137 4.50 5.33 -17.26
CA ALA A 137 3.84 4.22 -17.94
C ALA A 137 3.67 4.49 -19.45
N THR A 138 3.41 5.75 -19.85
CA THR A 138 3.32 6.13 -21.28
C THR A 138 4.64 6.00 -22.02
N SER A 139 5.77 6.17 -21.36
CA SER A 139 7.10 5.99 -21.94
C SER A 139 7.46 4.52 -22.15
N LEU A 140 6.85 3.62 -21.39
CA LEU A 140 7.00 2.17 -21.53
C LEU A 140 6.05 1.57 -22.57
N ALA A 141 4.93 2.21 -22.87
CA ALA A 141 3.91 1.70 -23.78
C ALA A 141 4.42 1.23 -25.16
N PRO A 142 5.45 1.85 -25.79
CA PRO A 142 6.02 1.32 -27.04
C PRO A 142 6.73 -0.03 -26.88
N TYR A 143 7.19 -0.37 -25.69
CA TYR A 143 8.01 -1.53 -25.41
C TYR A 143 7.23 -2.67 -24.76
N ILE A 144 6.30 -2.33 -23.89
CA ILE A 144 5.51 -3.31 -23.13
C ILE A 144 4.03 -2.93 -23.13
N THR A 145 3.17 -3.94 -23.20
CA THR A 145 1.72 -3.83 -23.02
C THR A 145 1.31 -4.71 -21.85
N ASP A 146 0.59 -4.14 -20.90
CA ASP A 146 -0.05 -4.87 -19.82
C ASP A 146 -1.36 -5.46 -20.35
N LEU A 147 -1.54 -6.78 -20.19
CA LEU A 147 -2.74 -7.49 -20.62
C LEU A 147 -3.87 -7.43 -19.58
N GLU A 148 -3.63 -6.78 -18.44
CA GLU A 148 -4.60 -6.53 -17.35
C GLU A 148 -5.36 -7.80 -16.94
N SER A 149 -4.68 -8.93 -16.82
CA SER A 149 -5.33 -10.22 -16.53
C SER A 149 -6.02 -10.27 -15.17
N SER A 150 -5.53 -9.45 -14.21
CA SER A 150 -6.17 -9.14 -12.91
C SER A 150 -6.86 -10.34 -12.23
N SER A 151 -6.29 -11.52 -12.33
CA SER A 151 -6.88 -12.80 -11.92
C SER A 151 -7.24 -12.88 -10.43
N TRP A 152 -6.62 -12.02 -9.59
CA TRP A 152 -6.84 -11.96 -8.14
C TRP A 152 -7.86 -10.88 -7.72
N HIS A 153 -8.42 -10.11 -8.66
CA HIS A 153 -9.43 -9.10 -8.39
C HIS A 153 -10.79 -9.74 -8.10
N HIS A 154 -11.21 -9.66 -6.84
CA HIS A 154 -12.53 -10.10 -6.38
C HIS A 154 -13.58 -8.98 -6.45
N ALA A 155 -14.75 -9.19 -5.85
CA ALA A 155 -15.85 -8.22 -5.88
C ALA A 155 -15.49 -6.89 -5.23
N ASP A 156 -14.66 -6.90 -4.18
CA ASP A 156 -14.17 -5.72 -3.48
C ASP A 156 -13.30 -4.84 -4.39
N ALA A 157 -12.37 -5.43 -5.13
CA ALA A 157 -11.54 -4.73 -6.11
C ALA A 157 -12.40 -4.07 -7.19
N LYS A 158 -13.35 -4.84 -7.77
CA LYS A 158 -14.26 -4.34 -8.80
C LYS A 158 -15.12 -3.18 -8.31
N ALA A 159 -15.61 -3.23 -7.06
CA ALA A 159 -16.36 -2.14 -6.46
C ALA A 159 -15.51 -0.88 -6.29
N LEU A 160 -14.28 -1.00 -5.79
CA LEU A 160 -13.36 0.14 -5.63
C LEU A 160 -12.97 0.75 -6.98
N MET A 161 -12.67 -0.06 -7.99
CA MET A 161 -12.36 0.41 -9.34
C MET A 161 -13.57 1.10 -9.96
N TRP A 162 -14.78 0.55 -9.80
CA TRP A 162 -16.02 1.17 -10.29
C TRP A 162 -16.25 2.55 -9.67
N ILE A 163 -16.00 2.70 -8.36
CA ILE A 163 -16.07 3.98 -7.67
C ILE A 163 -14.97 4.92 -8.16
N GLY A 164 -13.74 4.41 -8.32
CA GLY A 164 -12.57 5.18 -8.78
C GLY A 164 -12.78 5.85 -10.14
N HIS A 165 -13.52 5.20 -11.06
CA HIS A 165 -13.89 5.79 -12.35
C HIS A 165 -15.01 6.85 -12.25
N ARG A 166 -15.57 7.10 -11.06
CA ARG A 166 -16.66 8.04 -10.82
C ARG A 166 -16.30 9.02 -9.69
N PRO A 167 -15.56 10.09 -9.97
CA PRO A 167 -15.05 10.99 -8.93
C PRO A 167 -16.15 11.60 -8.06
N TRP A 168 -17.31 11.94 -8.65
CA TRP A 168 -18.44 12.46 -7.90
C TRP A 168 -19.03 11.44 -6.91
N THR A 169 -19.07 10.18 -7.27
CA THR A 169 -19.49 9.10 -6.36
C THR A 169 -18.51 8.95 -5.21
N TRP A 170 -17.21 9.01 -5.50
CA TRP A 170 -16.17 8.98 -4.48
C TRP A 170 -16.29 10.14 -3.48
N TYR A 171 -16.42 11.38 -3.97
CA TYR A 171 -16.57 12.54 -3.11
C TYR A 171 -17.86 12.51 -2.30
N SER A 172 -19.00 12.12 -2.87
CA SER A 172 -20.28 12.04 -2.16
C SER A 172 -20.25 10.94 -1.08
N MET A 173 -19.67 9.77 -1.35
CA MET A 173 -19.51 8.72 -0.35
C MET A 173 -18.58 9.16 0.79
N GLY A 174 -17.49 9.86 0.46
CA GLY A 174 -16.59 10.46 1.45
C GLY A 174 -17.30 11.47 2.35
N ALA A 175 -18.07 12.38 1.77
CA ALA A 175 -18.85 13.38 2.50
C ALA A 175 -19.88 12.73 3.44
N ILE A 176 -20.63 11.73 2.95
CA ILE A 176 -21.59 10.96 3.76
C ILE A 176 -20.85 10.25 4.91
N GLY A 177 -19.71 9.64 4.63
CA GLY A 177 -18.88 8.96 5.64
C GLY A 177 -18.41 9.91 6.76
N VAL A 178 -17.98 11.12 6.41
CA VAL A 178 -17.56 12.15 7.37
C VAL A 178 -18.75 12.58 8.23
N VAL A 179 -19.90 12.89 7.63
CA VAL A 179 -21.12 13.30 8.36
C VAL A 179 -21.59 12.19 9.30
N ALA A 180 -21.66 10.96 8.82
CA ALA A 180 -22.06 9.80 9.63
C ALA A 180 -21.07 9.56 10.77
N GLY A 181 -19.75 9.66 10.50
CA GLY A 181 -18.71 9.54 11.52
C GLY A 181 -18.83 10.59 12.61
N PHE A 182 -19.08 11.84 12.25
CA PHE A 182 -19.35 12.93 13.20
C PHE A 182 -20.59 12.66 14.05
N TYR A 183 -21.66 12.17 13.44
CA TYR A 183 -22.89 11.84 14.15
C TYR A 183 -22.68 10.69 15.15
N ILE A 184 -22.03 9.62 14.73
CA ILE A 184 -21.68 8.47 15.59
C ILE A 184 -20.78 8.92 16.74
N PHE A 185 -19.76 9.71 16.46
CA PHE A 185 -18.85 10.22 17.48
C PHE A 185 -19.58 11.06 18.53
N ASN A 186 -20.44 12.01 18.11
CA ASN A 186 -21.27 12.78 19.03
C ASN A 186 -22.20 11.89 19.87
N TYR A 187 -22.83 10.91 19.23
CA TYR A 187 -23.70 9.98 19.95
C TYR A 187 -22.94 9.21 21.04
N VAL A 188 -21.75 8.71 20.71
CA VAL A 188 -20.90 8.00 21.69
C VAL A 188 -20.49 8.94 22.83
N LEU A 189 -20.05 10.16 22.53
CA LEU A 189 -19.68 11.15 23.56
C LEU A 189 -20.84 11.47 24.50
N MET A 190 -22.04 11.71 23.94
CA MET A 190 -23.24 12.01 24.74
C MET A 190 -23.64 10.81 25.62
N THR A 191 -23.51 9.59 25.08
CA THR A 191 -23.79 8.38 25.84
C THR A 191 -22.81 8.21 27.02
N LEU A 192 -21.53 8.41 26.74
CA LEU A 192 -20.49 8.36 27.80
C LEU A 192 -20.72 9.46 28.84
N TYR A 193 -21.01 10.69 28.41
CA TYR A 193 -21.32 11.80 29.32
C TYR A 193 -22.51 11.46 30.24
N ASN A 194 -23.62 10.95 29.69
CA ASN A 194 -24.81 10.58 30.46
C ASN A 194 -24.51 9.44 31.45
N LEU A 195 -23.71 8.43 31.06
CA LEU A 195 -23.28 7.37 31.94
C LEU A 195 -22.45 7.91 33.12
N PHE A 196 -21.46 8.74 32.85
CA PHE A 196 -20.63 9.35 33.90
C PHE A 196 -21.43 10.26 34.82
N HIS A 197 -22.31 11.09 34.27
CA HIS A 197 -23.16 11.99 35.04
C HIS A 197 -24.17 11.21 35.89
N GLY A 198 -24.74 10.14 35.37
CA GLY A 198 -25.65 9.25 36.10
C GLY A 198 -24.95 8.54 37.29
N VAL A 199 -23.72 8.08 37.08
CA VAL A 199 -22.92 7.48 38.14
C VAL A 199 -22.58 8.50 39.25
N LEU A 200 -22.17 9.71 38.88
CA LEU A 200 -21.84 10.76 39.85
C LEU A 200 -23.07 11.22 40.63
N SER A 201 -24.22 11.45 39.98
CA SER A 201 -25.46 11.84 40.65
C SER A 201 -26.01 10.74 41.56
N GLY A 202 -25.94 9.47 41.14
CA GLY A 202 -26.28 8.32 41.97
C GLY A 202 -25.41 8.18 43.23
N THR A 203 -24.12 8.49 43.11
CA THR A 203 -23.18 8.46 44.26
C THR A 203 -23.46 9.60 45.26
N TYR A 204 -23.87 10.79 44.77
CA TYR A 204 -24.30 11.89 45.64
C TYR A 204 -25.63 11.59 46.38
N SER A 205 -26.58 10.98 45.71
CA SER A 205 -27.87 10.60 46.31
C SER A 205 -27.70 9.56 47.44
N ILE A 206 -26.79 8.60 47.26
CA ILE A 206 -26.49 7.60 48.28
C ILE A 206 -25.76 8.21 49.49
N LYS A 207 -24.90 9.21 49.30
CA LYS A 207 -24.24 9.94 50.40
C LYS A 207 -25.22 10.77 51.22
N LEU A 208 -26.17 11.44 50.61
CA LEU A 208 -27.18 12.23 51.31
C LEU A 208 -28.17 11.36 52.10
N ALA A 209 -28.54 10.18 51.60
CA ALA A 209 -29.40 9.23 52.28
C ALA A 209 -28.70 8.53 53.47
N LYS A 210 -27.37 8.56 53.59
CA LYS A 210 -26.63 8.04 54.74
C LYS A 210 -26.34 9.07 55.83
N VAL A 211 -26.66 10.36 55.60
CA VAL A 211 -26.44 11.46 56.55
C VAL A 211 -27.77 11.95 57.17
N ALA A 212 -28.92 11.49 56.67
CA ALA A 212 -30.26 11.72 57.22
C ALA A 212 -30.69 10.49 58.02
#